data_15e61d15b13de38a97c51d8b0635fd1f
#
_entry.id   15e61d15b13de38a97c51d8b0635fd1f
#
_cell.length_a   1.000
_cell.length_b   1.000
_cell.length_c   1.000
_cell.angle_alpha   90.00
_cell.angle_beta   90.00
_cell.angle_gamma   90.00
#
_symmetry.space_group_name_H-M   'P 1'
#
loop_
_entity.id
_entity.type
_entity.pdbx_description
1 polymer ?
#
loop_
_entity_poly.entity_id
_entity_poly.type
_entity_poly.pdbx_seq_one_letter_code
_entity_poly.pdbx_strand_id
1 'polypeptide(L)'
;MIYKLIKKFPKSLNPVFIILTFLLLIVHAIDFPLVRIMDWSIWYVLDFVAAESFENLLEMLYASNVSLKTWMTVGIVILLSSGLGFVFFRFTELIAKKKPLHFSYGKIAISLLTITLFLVAFDLKTGKDASIASKDKFVKTLPWKATLFSNDYPMMVVKNRVTTPPKEQIVLAKLNQIAIPAVKKPNIFLFVIESLREDFVTKEVAPAINHFREQNISFPQAFSSANGTQLSWFSIFQSMYPLHWGKMQPAAWKGGSLPLSILKKMGYKIHLYSAARLSYYQMDDMLLGKDKHLADSMNLFYRDDTGEPWESDTQCFQKLESDITAWQNEEGHVFITFLDATHFDYSWPAIEKPKFSPIVEQIDYLKVSYSKEDLEGIKNRYRNAIFYLDSLFDSFITKLDQLQMGSEAVVVVTADHGEEFFEQGNIFHASHLSSMQTEVPLYYRFGKGADTFLPVQATLTSHVDIFPSILDYVCRDNIFADWFDGESVFRDKKRPFVITARYNASRAPYEFFIHNGESKITARFMNQKNIYKSNVLQILSKKNGQDKDIPFEVDLLEQEFGDAFEHLFSKK
;
A
#
# COMPACT_ATOMS: atom_id res chain seq x y z
N MET A 1 -41.61 20.78 -0.13
CA MET A 1 -41.47 20.48 1.31
C MET A 1 -40.37 21.32 1.94
N ILE A 2 -39.15 21.26 1.47
CA ILE A 2 -37.99 22.05 1.95
C ILE A 2 -38.30 23.56 1.96
N TYR A 3 -38.88 24.14 0.89
CA TYR A 3 -39.29 25.52 0.82
C TYR A 3 -40.26 25.96 1.94
N LYS A 4 -41.25 25.12 2.29
CA LYS A 4 -42.19 25.42 3.39
C LYS A 4 -41.55 25.26 4.78
N LEU A 5 -40.57 24.41 4.91
CA LEU A 5 -39.79 24.26 6.13
C LEU A 5 -38.90 25.48 6.36
N ILE A 6 -38.19 25.91 5.30
CA ILE A 6 -37.32 27.07 5.32
C ILE A 6 -38.08 28.35 5.65
N LYS A 7 -39.34 28.48 5.19
CA LYS A 7 -40.20 29.66 5.52
C LYS A 7 -40.54 29.80 7.02
N LYS A 8 -40.34 28.76 7.82
CA LYS A 8 -40.52 28.82 9.28
C LYS A 8 -39.31 29.42 10.00
N PHE A 9 -38.18 29.54 9.35
CA PHE A 9 -36.96 30.12 9.90
C PHE A 9 -36.86 31.60 9.55
N PRO A 10 -36.12 32.42 10.33
CA PRO A 10 -35.82 33.83 9.99
C PRO A 10 -35.23 33.91 8.58
N LYS A 11 -35.64 34.93 7.81
CA LYS A 11 -35.22 35.11 6.41
C LYS A 11 -33.69 35.16 6.24
N SER A 12 -32.97 35.62 7.27
CA SER A 12 -31.52 35.66 7.33
C SER A 12 -30.86 34.25 7.33
N LEU A 13 -31.55 33.21 7.78
CA LEU A 13 -31.03 31.83 7.80
C LEU A 13 -31.32 31.02 6.52
N ASN A 14 -32.19 31.54 5.63
CA ASN A 14 -32.54 30.85 4.39
C ASN A 14 -31.33 30.55 3.49
N PRO A 15 -30.39 31.49 3.25
CA PRO A 15 -29.20 31.20 2.44
C PRO A 15 -28.34 30.08 3.05
N VAL A 16 -28.15 30.09 4.36
CA VAL A 16 -27.37 29.09 5.08
C VAL A 16 -27.97 27.69 4.91
N PHE A 17 -29.31 27.59 5.04
CA PHE A 17 -30.01 26.32 4.86
C PHE A 17 -29.91 25.77 3.44
N ILE A 18 -29.95 26.66 2.44
CA ILE A 18 -29.81 26.30 1.03
C ILE A 18 -28.39 25.80 0.75
N ILE A 19 -27.39 26.55 1.20
CA ILE A 19 -25.98 26.19 1.04
C ILE A 19 -25.71 24.85 1.69
N LEU A 20 -26.15 24.64 2.94
CA LEU A 20 -25.95 23.37 3.63
C LEU A 20 -26.62 22.18 2.91
N THR A 21 -27.82 22.36 2.36
CA THR A 21 -28.52 21.31 1.61
C THR A 21 -27.75 20.92 0.35
N PHE A 22 -27.25 21.91 -0.40
CA PHE A 22 -26.47 21.64 -1.62
C PHE A 22 -25.07 21.14 -1.31
N LEU A 23 -24.44 21.62 -0.24
CA LEU A 23 -23.17 21.07 0.24
C LEU A 23 -23.29 19.58 0.58
N LEU A 24 -24.39 19.19 1.23
CA LEU A 24 -24.64 17.79 1.56
C LEU A 24 -24.76 16.92 0.30
N LEU A 25 -25.41 17.41 -0.75
CA LEU A 25 -25.49 16.72 -2.04
C LEU A 25 -24.12 16.61 -2.73
N ILE A 26 -23.30 17.66 -2.66
CA ILE A 26 -21.94 17.64 -3.21
C ILE A 26 -21.07 16.63 -2.44
N VAL A 27 -21.14 16.65 -1.11
CA VAL A 27 -20.41 15.70 -0.27
C VAL A 27 -20.81 14.26 -0.62
N HIS A 28 -22.11 14.00 -0.85
CA HIS A 28 -22.58 12.69 -1.32
C HIS A 28 -22.01 12.30 -2.69
N ALA A 29 -21.99 13.24 -3.62
CA ALA A 29 -21.46 13.01 -4.97
C ALA A 29 -19.95 12.73 -4.98
N ILE A 30 -19.21 13.24 -3.99
CA ILE A 30 -17.78 12.97 -3.80
C ILE A 30 -17.57 11.65 -3.05
N ASP A 31 -18.33 11.39 -1.99
CA ASP A 31 -18.19 10.20 -1.14
C ASP A 31 -18.41 8.90 -1.92
N PHE A 32 -19.40 8.87 -2.80
CA PHE A 32 -19.73 7.67 -3.58
C PHE A 32 -18.57 7.16 -4.45
N PRO A 33 -17.90 7.98 -5.30
CA PRO A 33 -16.74 7.52 -6.05
C PRO A 33 -15.53 7.19 -5.17
N LEU A 34 -15.29 7.93 -4.08
CA LEU A 34 -14.20 7.63 -3.15
C LEU A 34 -14.35 6.22 -2.56
N VAL A 35 -15.52 5.87 -2.06
CA VAL A 35 -15.77 4.53 -1.51
C VAL A 35 -15.69 3.48 -2.60
N ARG A 36 -16.18 3.78 -3.80
CA ARG A 36 -16.19 2.81 -4.90
C ARG A 36 -14.81 2.51 -5.46
N ILE A 37 -13.97 3.54 -5.63
CA ILE A 37 -12.67 3.42 -6.29
C ILE A 37 -11.56 3.06 -5.29
N MET A 38 -11.51 3.79 -4.16
CA MET A 38 -10.42 3.70 -3.19
C MET A 38 -10.80 2.96 -1.91
N ASP A 39 -12.07 2.55 -1.76
CA ASP A 39 -12.61 2.01 -0.50
C ASP A 39 -12.39 2.95 0.71
N TRP A 40 -12.32 4.26 0.47
CA TRP A 40 -12.14 5.31 1.46
C TRP A 40 -13.44 6.06 1.71
N SER A 41 -13.87 6.17 2.96
CA SER A 41 -15.00 7.05 3.31
C SER A 41 -14.55 8.51 3.33
N ILE A 42 -15.49 9.44 3.14
CA ILE A 42 -15.21 10.88 3.29
C ILE A 42 -14.63 11.21 4.67
N TRP A 43 -15.05 10.48 5.71
CA TRP A 43 -14.52 10.64 7.06
C TRP A 43 -13.06 10.22 7.16
N TYR A 44 -12.70 9.11 6.51
CA TYR A 44 -11.31 8.69 6.42
C TYR A 44 -10.46 9.74 5.72
N VAL A 45 -10.94 10.30 4.60
CA VAL A 45 -10.23 11.34 3.86
C VAL A 45 -10.08 12.62 4.68
N LEU A 46 -11.13 13.06 5.37
CA LEU A 46 -11.05 14.25 6.24
C LEU A 46 -10.07 14.04 7.41
N ASP A 47 -10.12 12.87 8.02
CA ASP A 47 -9.24 12.50 9.12
C ASP A 47 -7.79 12.32 8.65
N PHE A 48 -7.61 11.79 7.45
CA PHE A 48 -6.33 11.67 6.75
C PHE A 48 -5.71 13.05 6.51
N VAL A 49 -6.43 13.95 5.83
CA VAL A 49 -5.95 15.31 5.54
C VAL A 49 -5.63 16.09 6.84
N ALA A 50 -6.42 15.90 7.88
CA ALA A 50 -6.19 16.55 9.17
C ALA A 50 -4.96 15.99 9.93
N ALA A 51 -4.54 14.78 9.62
CA ALA A 51 -3.41 14.10 10.28
C ALA A 51 -2.08 14.27 9.54
N GLU A 52 -2.15 14.55 8.22
CA GLU A 52 -0.95 14.66 7.39
C GLU A 52 -0.26 16.01 7.53
N SER A 53 1.06 16.01 7.34
CA SER A 53 1.84 17.24 7.19
C SER A 53 1.51 17.93 5.86
N PHE A 54 1.69 19.24 5.81
CA PHE A 54 1.49 20.00 4.57
C PHE A 54 2.45 19.52 3.47
N GLU A 55 3.65 19.13 3.82
CA GLU A 55 4.66 18.58 2.89
C GLU A 55 4.19 17.26 2.28
N ASN A 56 3.69 16.31 3.10
CA ASN A 56 3.13 15.06 2.61
C ASN A 56 1.91 15.29 1.69
N LEU A 57 1.03 16.24 2.04
CA LEU A 57 -0.12 16.58 1.19
C LEU A 57 0.30 17.17 -0.16
N LEU A 58 1.32 18.02 -0.18
CA LEU A 58 1.89 18.54 -1.43
C LEU A 58 2.51 17.43 -2.26
N GLU A 59 3.28 16.55 -1.64
CA GLU A 59 3.88 15.39 -2.33
C GLU A 59 2.81 14.50 -2.98
N MET A 60 1.75 14.20 -2.24
CA MET A 60 0.61 13.45 -2.78
C MET A 60 -0.07 14.15 -3.95
N LEU A 61 -0.18 15.49 -3.90
CA LEU A 61 -0.73 16.28 -4.99
C LEU A 61 0.17 16.22 -6.23
N TYR A 62 1.48 16.32 -6.06
CA TYR A 62 2.45 16.17 -7.15
C TYR A 62 2.43 14.75 -7.70
N ALA A 63 2.50 13.74 -6.84
CA ALA A 63 2.46 12.34 -7.24
C ALA A 63 1.16 11.98 -7.97
N SER A 64 0.01 12.59 -7.61
CA SER A 64 -1.26 12.35 -8.30
C SER A 64 -1.34 12.92 -9.71
N ASN A 65 -0.37 13.73 -10.12
CA ASN A 65 -0.30 14.42 -11.42
C ASN A 65 -1.60 15.13 -11.83
N VAL A 66 -2.47 15.46 -10.85
CA VAL A 66 -3.71 16.18 -11.09
C VAL A 66 -3.41 17.66 -11.26
N SER A 67 -3.62 18.16 -12.45
CA SER A 67 -3.28 19.55 -12.78
C SER A 67 -3.97 20.55 -11.85
N LEU A 68 -3.31 21.66 -11.55
CA LEU A 68 -3.91 22.78 -10.81
C LEU A 68 -5.23 23.23 -11.45
N LYS A 69 -5.32 23.17 -12.79
CA LYS A 69 -6.55 23.47 -13.55
C LYS A 69 -7.70 22.54 -13.14
N THR A 70 -7.44 21.25 -12.93
CA THR A 70 -8.44 20.27 -12.48
C THR A 70 -8.91 20.61 -11.06
N TRP A 71 -8.00 20.91 -10.14
CA TRP A 71 -8.34 21.33 -8.77
C TRP A 71 -9.15 22.63 -8.74
N MET A 72 -8.76 23.61 -9.56
CA MET A 72 -9.53 24.84 -9.72
C MET A 72 -10.94 24.56 -10.28
N THR A 73 -11.05 23.64 -11.25
CA THR A 73 -12.33 23.25 -11.82
C THR A 73 -13.23 22.61 -10.77
N VAL A 74 -12.69 21.67 -9.95
CA VAL A 74 -13.42 21.06 -8.83
C VAL A 74 -13.90 22.14 -7.85
N GLY A 75 -13.03 23.05 -7.45
CA GLY A 75 -13.40 24.18 -6.59
C GLY A 75 -14.49 25.07 -7.17
N ILE A 76 -14.39 25.39 -8.46
CA ILE A 76 -15.41 26.18 -9.19
C ILE A 76 -16.75 25.42 -9.26
N VAL A 77 -16.72 24.11 -9.54
CA VAL A 77 -17.95 23.28 -9.56
C VAL A 77 -18.62 23.25 -8.19
N ILE A 78 -17.87 23.15 -7.11
CA ILE A 78 -18.40 23.20 -5.73
C ILE A 78 -19.05 24.57 -5.46
N LEU A 79 -18.39 25.65 -5.82
CA LEU A 79 -18.93 27.02 -5.64
C LEU A 79 -20.16 27.28 -6.52
N LEU A 80 -20.11 26.89 -7.80
CA LEU A 80 -21.23 27.07 -8.73
C LEU A 80 -22.43 26.20 -8.35
N SER A 81 -22.22 24.98 -7.83
CA SER A 81 -23.31 24.13 -7.37
C SER A 81 -24.10 24.79 -6.23
N SER A 82 -23.40 25.43 -5.30
CA SER A 82 -24.02 26.18 -4.22
C SER A 82 -24.80 27.38 -4.76
N GLY A 83 -24.25 28.09 -5.77
CA GLY A 83 -24.91 29.19 -6.47
C GLY A 83 -26.17 28.77 -7.25
N LEU A 84 -26.06 27.65 -8.00
CA LEU A 84 -27.20 27.05 -8.70
C LEU A 84 -28.31 26.64 -7.73
N GLY A 85 -27.94 26.13 -6.56
CA GLY A 85 -28.88 25.84 -5.50
C GLY A 85 -29.68 27.05 -5.05
N PHE A 86 -29.01 28.17 -4.89
CA PHE A 86 -29.68 29.47 -4.58
C PHE A 86 -30.60 29.90 -5.70
N VAL A 87 -30.16 29.84 -6.96
CA VAL A 87 -30.97 30.18 -8.14
C VAL A 87 -32.20 29.28 -8.23
N PHE A 88 -32.02 27.97 -8.05
CA PHE A 88 -33.12 26.99 -8.04
C PHE A 88 -34.13 27.27 -6.92
N PHE A 89 -33.65 27.63 -5.73
CA PHE A 89 -34.53 28.03 -4.64
C PHE A 89 -35.34 29.28 -5.00
N ARG A 90 -34.69 30.29 -5.55
CA ARG A 90 -35.40 31.54 -5.99
C ARG A 90 -36.42 31.25 -7.09
N PHE A 91 -36.09 30.38 -8.03
CA PHE A 91 -37.01 29.98 -9.09
C PHE A 91 -38.22 29.22 -8.53
N THR A 92 -38.02 28.29 -7.61
CA THR A 92 -39.12 27.58 -6.92
C THR A 92 -39.97 28.52 -6.06
N GLU A 93 -39.38 29.55 -5.45
CA GLU A 93 -40.10 30.59 -4.73
C GLU A 93 -41.01 31.41 -5.66
N LEU A 94 -40.52 31.79 -6.84
CA LEU A 94 -41.28 32.52 -7.84
C LEU A 94 -42.45 31.69 -8.38
N ILE A 95 -42.24 30.44 -8.68
CA ILE A 95 -43.32 29.51 -9.14
C ILE A 95 -44.37 29.32 -8.03
N ALA A 96 -43.92 29.09 -6.79
CA ALA A 96 -44.83 28.90 -5.66
C ALA A 96 -45.65 30.13 -5.31
N LYS A 97 -45.17 31.33 -5.65
CA LYS A 97 -45.95 32.58 -5.56
C LYS A 97 -46.99 32.69 -6.65
N LYS A 98 -46.70 32.22 -7.89
CA LYS A 98 -47.61 32.29 -9.03
C LYS A 98 -48.69 31.19 -9.01
N LYS A 99 -48.35 30.02 -8.53
CA LYS A 99 -49.28 28.86 -8.39
C LYS A 99 -49.10 28.29 -6.97
N PRO A 100 -50.04 28.58 -6.03
CA PRO A 100 -49.98 28.03 -4.71
C PRO A 100 -50.11 26.49 -4.82
N LEU A 101 -49.01 25.81 -4.66
CA LEU A 101 -48.96 24.35 -4.60
C LEU A 101 -49.64 23.90 -3.27
N HIS A 102 -50.90 23.47 -3.36
CA HIS A 102 -51.63 22.87 -2.23
C HIS A 102 -51.08 21.45 -2.00
N PHE A 103 -50.01 21.35 -1.25
CA PHE A 103 -49.51 20.05 -0.78
C PHE A 103 -50.35 19.62 0.45
N SER A 104 -51.09 18.55 0.32
CA SER A 104 -51.68 17.88 1.46
C SER A 104 -50.55 17.25 2.28
N TYR A 105 -50.36 17.70 3.52
CA TYR A 105 -49.35 17.13 4.42
C TYR A 105 -49.58 15.64 4.62
N GLY A 106 -50.84 15.17 4.62
CA GLY A 106 -51.19 13.74 4.69
C GLY A 106 -50.65 12.94 3.49
N LYS A 107 -50.80 13.47 2.25
CA LYS A 107 -50.24 12.81 1.05
C LYS A 107 -48.72 12.73 1.07
N ILE A 108 -48.05 13.79 1.54
CA ILE A 108 -46.57 13.78 1.69
C ILE A 108 -46.16 12.75 2.76
N ALA A 109 -46.83 12.74 3.91
CA ALA A 109 -46.52 11.80 4.97
C ALA A 109 -46.74 10.34 4.52
N ILE A 110 -47.84 10.07 3.80
CA ILE A 110 -48.10 8.74 3.22
C ILE A 110 -47.03 8.36 2.21
N SER A 111 -46.66 9.27 1.28
CA SER A 111 -45.60 9.00 0.29
C SER A 111 -44.24 8.73 0.95
N LEU A 112 -43.85 9.52 1.95
CA LEU A 112 -42.63 9.27 2.71
C LEU A 112 -42.66 7.93 3.45
N LEU A 113 -43.78 7.61 4.09
CA LEU A 113 -43.98 6.34 4.76
C LEU A 113 -43.89 5.16 3.77
N THR A 114 -44.52 5.28 2.61
CA THR A 114 -44.49 4.25 1.56
C THR A 114 -43.08 4.06 1.03
N ILE A 115 -42.32 5.14 0.76
CA ILE A 115 -40.93 5.07 0.34
C ILE A 115 -40.08 4.42 1.44
N THR A 116 -40.27 4.83 2.69
CA THR A 116 -39.53 4.23 3.82
C THR A 116 -39.82 2.74 3.94
N LEU A 117 -41.09 2.32 3.88
CA LEU A 117 -41.45 0.91 3.92
C LEU A 117 -40.91 0.11 2.75
N PHE A 118 -40.89 0.71 1.55
CA PHE A 118 -40.26 0.09 0.38
C PHE A 118 -38.73 -0.08 0.58
N LEU A 119 -38.04 0.94 1.06
CA LEU A 119 -36.60 0.88 1.36
C LEU A 119 -36.32 -0.16 2.44
N VAL A 120 -37.14 -0.23 3.48
CA VAL A 120 -37.04 -1.26 4.53
C VAL A 120 -37.23 -2.66 3.94
N ALA A 121 -38.27 -2.86 3.13
CA ALA A 121 -38.53 -4.16 2.50
C ALA A 121 -37.40 -4.56 1.53
N PHE A 122 -36.87 -3.60 0.78
CA PHE A 122 -35.72 -3.81 -0.10
C PHE A 122 -34.48 -4.20 0.70
N ASP A 123 -34.18 -3.48 1.78
CA ASP A 123 -33.06 -3.77 2.68
C ASP A 123 -33.20 -5.16 3.33
N LEU A 124 -34.39 -5.51 3.81
CA LEU A 124 -34.70 -6.84 4.36
C LEU A 124 -34.49 -7.97 3.34
N LYS A 125 -34.77 -7.72 2.06
CA LYS A 125 -34.59 -8.70 0.99
C LYS A 125 -33.13 -8.84 0.57
N THR A 126 -32.42 -7.72 0.40
CA THR A 126 -31.05 -7.71 -0.17
C THR A 126 -29.97 -7.82 0.88
N GLY A 127 -30.21 -7.32 2.09
CA GLY A 127 -29.19 -7.26 3.15
C GLY A 127 -28.82 -8.64 3.73
N LYS A 128 -29.72 -9.63 3.66
CA LYS A 128 -29.41 -10.99 4.15
C LYS A 128 -28.36 -11.69 3.29
N ASP A 129 -28.42 -11.47 1.98
CA ASP A 129 -27.57 -12.16 1.00
C ASP A 129 -26.30 -11.37 0.66
N ALA A 130 -26.18 -10.13 1.19
CA ALA A 130 -25.02 -9.31 0.95
C ALA A 130 -23.79 -9.84 1.70
N SER A 131 -22.66 -9.96 1.01
CA SER A 131 -21.37 -10.32 1.61
C SER A 131 -20.93 -9.28 2.65
N ILE A 132 -20.11 -9.69 3.61
CA ILE A 132 -19.54 -8.80 4.63
C ILE A 132 -18.81 -7.63 3.97
N ALA A 133 -18.04 -7.89 2.90
CA ALA A 133 -17.33 -6.85 2.14
C ALA A 133 -18.29 -5.82 1.51
N SER A 134 -19.43 -6.28 0.95
CA SER A 134 -20.48 -5.37 0.44
C SER A 134 -21.09 -4.53 1.55
N LYS A 135 -21.38 -5.14 2.71
CA LYS A 135 -21.89 -4.42 3.88
C LYS A 135 -20.90 -3.37 4.38
N ASP A 136 -19.60 -3.67 4.39
CA ASP A 136 -18.53 -2.72 4.77
C ASP A 136 -18.52 -1.49 3.85
N LYS A 137 -18.62 -1.68 2.54
CA LYS A 137 -18.75 -0.57 1.57
C LYS A 137 -20.01 0.27 1.82
N PHE A 138 -21.15 -0.33 2.12
CA PHE A 138 -22.37 0.41 2.47
C PHE A 138 -22.23 1.25 3.74
N VAL A 139 -21.51 0.74 4.75
CA VAL A 139 -21.25 1.48 5.99
C VAL A 139 -20.38 2.69 5.77
N LYS A 140 -19.41 2.58 4.86
CA LYS A 140 -18.50 3.67 4.50
C LYS A 140 -19.18 4.76 3.67
N THR A 141 -20.23 4.41 2.90
CA THR A 141 -20.93 5.34 2.00
C THR A 141 -22.01 6.13 2.75
N LEU A 142 -22.17 7.41 2.43
CA LEU A 142 -23.24 8.25 2.94
C LEU A 142 -24.62 7.87 2.35
N PRO A 143 -25.72 7.99 3.09
CA PRO A 143 -25.82 8.24 4.52
C PRO A 143 -25.50 6.99 5.32
N TRP A 144 -24.63 7.12 6.30
CA TRP A 144 -24.11 6.01 7.11
C TRP A 144 -25.21 5.12 7.63
N LYS A 145 -25.00 3.80 7.55
CA LYS A 145 -25.96 2.80 8.01
C LYS A 145 -27.35 3.01 7.42
N ALA A 146 -27.46 3.13 6.10
CA ALA A 146 -28.75 3.12 5.43
C ALA A 146 -29.49 1.76 5.55
N THR A 147 -28.86 0.76 6.18
CA THR A 147 -29.41 -0.58 6.41
C THR A 147 -29.89 -0.74 7.84
N LEU A 148 -31.02 -1.45 8.00
CA LEU A 148 -31.59 -1.84 9.31
C LEU A 148 -30.86 -3.03 9.92
N PHE A 149 -30.06 -3.75 9.13
CA PHE A 149 -29.28 -4.86 9.65
C PHE A 149 -28.10 -4.33 10.43
N SER A 150 -27.86 -4.91 11.59
CA SER A 150 -26.63 -4.68 12.31
C SER A 150 -25.47 -5.17 11.43
N ASN A 151 -24.41 -4.36 11.37
CA ASN A 151 -23.15 -4.82 10.81
C ASN A 151 -22.43 -5.65 11.87
N ASP A 152 -23.06 -6.76 12.26
CA ASP A 152 -22.43 -7.71 13.16
C ASP A 152 -21.37 -8.44 12.34
N TYR A 153 -20.19 -7.83 12.29
CA TYR A 153 -19.02 -8.57 11.85
C TYR A 153 -18.78 -9.71 12.82
N PRO A 154 -18.48 -10.90 12.31
CA PRO A 154 -18.01 -11.97 13.18
C PRO A 154 -16.84 -11.47 14.02
N MET A 155 -16.95 -11.65 15.35
CA MET A 155 -15.96 -11.19 16.30
C MET A 155 -15.14 -12.36 16.78
N MET A 156 -13.82 -12.18 16.81
CA MET A 156 -12.88 -13.12 17.38
C MET A 156 -12.19 -12.48 18.57
N VAL A 157 -12.22 -13.15 19.70
CA VAL A 157 -11.51 -12.71 20.91
C VAL A 157 -10.21 -13.49 21.00
N VAL A 158 -9.08 -12.80 20.81
CA VAL A 158 -7.76 -13.40 20.95
C VAL A 158 -7.30 -13.35 22.41
N LYS A 159 -6.57 -14.38 22.81
CA LYS A 159 -6.18 -14.59 24.22
C LYS A 159 -5.26 -13.48 24.76
N ASN A 160 -4.38 -12.98 23.92
CA ASN A 160 -3.38 -11.96 24.28
C ASN A 160 -3.58 -10.70 23.41
N ARG A 161 -2.77 -9.67 23.66
CA ARG A 161 -2.70 -8.46 22.83
C ARG A 161 -1.52 -8.55 21.87
N VAL A 162 -1.51 -7.69 20.86
CA VAL A 162 -0.38 -7.58 19.92
C VAL A 162 0.91 -7.40 20.69
N THR A 163 1.90 -8.20 20.34
CA THR A 163 3.25 -8.13 20.91
C THR A 163 3.84 -6.74 20.69
N THR A 164 4.44 -6.20 21.73
CA THR A 164 5.10 -4.90 21.64
C THR A 164 6.56 -5.10 21.24
N PRO A 165 7.06 -4.51 20.16
CA PRO A 165 8.45 -4.62 19.79
C PRO A 165 9.35 -4.04 20.91
N PRO A 166 10.57 -4.56 21.08
CA PRO A 166 11.51 -4.07 22.05
C PRO A 166 11.86 -2.59 21.79
N LYS A 167 12.29 -1.89 22.82
CA LYS A 167 12.74 -0.49 22.68
C LYS A 167 14.03 -0.46 21.86
N GLU A 168 14.09 0.40 20.85
CA GLU A 168 15.25 0.57 19.96
C GLU A 168 16.57 0.69 20.73
N GLN A 169 16.61 1.51 21.79
CA GLN A 169 17.81 1.71 22.61
C GLN A 169 18.34 0.42 23.25
N ILE A 170 17.45 -0.49 23.65
CA ILE A 170 17.83 -1.78 24.25
C ILE A 170 18.44 -2.67 23.18
N VAL A 171 17.85 -2.69 21.99
CA VAL A 171 18.32 -3.52 20.86
C VAL A 171 19.67 -3.03 20.37
N LEU A 172 19.86 -1.73 20.20
CA LEU A 172 21.14 -1.14 19.80
C LEU A 172 22.23 -1.33 20.86
N ALA A 173 21.90 -1.22 22.16
CA ALA A 173 22.84 -1.52 23.24
C ALA A 173 23.27 -2.99 23.22
N LYS A 174 22.34 -3.91 22.99
CA LYS A 174 22.63 -5.34 22.82
C LYS A 174 23.50 -5.57 21.57
N LEU A 175 23.17 -4.92 20.44
CA LEU A 175 23.99 -5.00 19.21
C LEU A 175 25.43 -4.58 19.49
N ASN A 176 25.67 -3.51 20.22
CA ASN A 176 27.01 -3.03 20.53
C ASN A 176 27.87 -4.04 21.32
N GLN A 177 27.24 -4.88 22.11
CA GLN A 177 27.93 -5.89 22.95
C GLN A 177 28.24 -7.20 22.23
N ILE A 178 27.53 -7.51 21.13
CA ILE A 178 27.73 -8.77 20.39
C ILE A 178 28.98 -8.67 19.49
N ALA A 179 29.85 -9.64 19.60
CA ALA A 179 30.92 -9.86 18.62
C ALA A 179 30.31 -10.58 17.40
N ILE A 180 30.41 -9.96 16.24
CA ILE A 180 29.98 -10.60 14.98
C ILE A 180 31.20 -11.26 14.38
N PRO A 181 31.15 -12.58 14.06
CA PRO A 181 32.26 -13.28 13.44
C PRO A 181 32.69 -12.60 12.13
N ALA A 182 34.00 -12.59 11.85
CA ALA A 182 34.51 -12.13 10.58
C ALA A 182 34.13 -13.15 9.48
N VAL A 183 33.32 -12.72 8.53
CA VAL A 183 32.86 -13.53 7.38
C VAL A 183 33.19 -12.81 6.09
N LYS A 184 33.12 -13.51 4.96
CA LYS A 184 33.12 -12.86 3.64
C LYS A 184 32.08 -11.75 3.62
N LYS A 185 32.41 -10.64 3.00
CA LYS A 185 31.52 -9.50 2.86
C LYS A 185 31.12 -9.31 1.40
N PRO A 186 30.26 -10.20 0.85
CA PRO A 186 29.83 -10.03 -0.55
C PRO A 186 29.15 -8.67 -0.72
N ASN A 187 29.26 -8.10 -1.90
CA ASN A 187 28.46 -6.93 -2.25
C ASN A 187 26.99 -7.33 -2.31
N ILE A 188 26.10 -6.50 -1.77
CA ILE A 188 24.66 -6.73 -1.66
C ILE A 188 23.93 -5.68 -2.48
N PHE A 189 23.14 -6.11 -3.45
CA PHE A 189 22.28 -5.27 -4.27
C PHE A 189 20.83 -5.57 -3.94
N LEU A 190 20.08 -4.57 -3.49
CA LEU A 190 18.66 -4.66 -3.22
C LEU A 190 17.91 -3.69 -4.13
N PHE A 191 17.15 -4.23 -5.08
CA PHE A 191 16.25 -3.49 -5.93
C PHE A 191 14.83 -3.58 -5.37
N VAL A 192 14.26 -2.43 -5.05
CA VAL A 192 12.85 -2.27 -4.68
C VAL A 192 12.18 -1.50 -5.81
N ILE A 193 11.27 -2.16 -6.51
CA ILE A 193 10.57 -1.59 -7.67
C ILE A 193 9.16 -1.19 -7.23
N GLU A 194 8.83 0.08 -7.38
CA GLU A 194 7.53 0.62 -7.02
C GLU A 194 6.41 -0.12 -7.75
N SER A 195 5.41 -0.60 -7.02
CA SER A 195 4.15 -1.18 -7.54
C SER A 195 4.31 -2.37 -8.51
N LEU A 196 5.44 -3.10 -8.57
CA LEU A 196 5.63 -4.20 -9.53
C LEU A 196 4.90 -5.47 -9.08
N ARG A 197 3.95 -5.92 -9.89
CA ARG A 197 3.20 -7.17 -9.71
C ARG A 197 3.99 -8.39 -10.21
N GLU A 198 3.91 -9.48 -9.46
CA GLU A 198 4.54 -10.76 -9.86
C GLU A 198 4.01 -11.30 -11.21
N ASP A 199 2.69 -11.22 -11.44
CA ASP A 199 2.06 -11.75 -12.65
C ASP A 199 2.37 -10.96 -13.94
N PHE A 200 3.01 -9.78 -13.82
CA PHE A 200 3.55 -9.02 -14.95
C PHE A 200 5.02 -9.33 -15.25
N VAL A 201 5.71 -10.08 -14.38
CA VAL A 201 7.08 -10.54 -14.66
C VAL A 201 7.03 -11.74 -15.60
N THR A 202 6.87 -11.46 -16.88
CA THR A 202 6.74 -12.46 -17.95
C THR A 202 7.83 -12.28 -19.02
N LYS A 203 8.07 -13.32 -19.82
CA LYS A 203 9.03 -13.24 -20.95
C LYS A 203 8.72 -12.13 -21.93
N GLU A 204 7.48 -11.69 -22.00
CA GLU A 204 7.04 -10.64 -22.92
C GLU A 204 7.21 -9.25 -22.32
N VAL A 205 6.86 -9.08 -21.05
CA VAL A 205 6.79 -7.77 -20.37
C VAL A 205 8.11 -7.42 -19.68
N ALA A 206 8.75 -8.37 -19.01
CA ALA A 206 9.98 -8.20 -18.27
C ALA A 206 10.97 -9.34 -18.55
N PRO A 207 11.52 -9.43 -19.78
CA PRO A 207 12.36 -10.56 -20.20
C PRO A 207 13.61 -10.77 -19.34
N ALA A 208 14.29 -9.70 -18.94
CA ALA A 208 15.53 -9.80 -18.15
C ALA A 208 15.25 -10.19 -16.68
N ILE A 209 14.26 -9.56 -16.03
CA ILE A 209 13.84 -9.91 -14.67
C ILE A 209 13.25 -11.32 -14.66
N ASN A 210 12.47 -11.73 -15.70
CA ASN A 210 11.99 -13.09 -15.83
C ASN A 210 13.13 -14.10 -16.00
N HIS A 211 14.13 -13.77 -16.81
CA HIS A 211 15.33 -14.62 -16.94
C HIS A 211 16.08 -14.71 -15.62
N PHE A 212 16.24 -13.60 -14.91
CA PHE A 212 16.84 -13.59 -13.56
C PHE A 212 16.07 -14.51 -12.61
N ARG A 213 14.73 -14.45 -12.61
CA ARG A 213 13.84 -15.34 -11.84
C ARG A 213 14.09 -16.81 -12.15
N GLU A 214 14.17 -17.18 -13.45
CA GLU A 214 14.34 -18.57 -13.90
C GLU A 214 15.71 -19.14 -13.53
N GLN A 215 16.74 -18.30 -13.42
CA GLN A 215 18.12 -18.74 -13.15
C GLN A 215 18.50 -18.69 -11.66
N ASN A 216 17.64 -18.11 -10.81
CA ASN A 216 17.96 -17.85 -9.42
C ASN A 216 16.85 -18.34 -8.49
N ILE A 217 17.00 -18.11 -7.19
CA ILE A 217 16.00 -18.47 -6.20
C ILE A 217 14.78 -17.57 -6.36
N SER A 218 13.62 -18.17 -6.55
CA SER A 218 12.34 -17.47 -6.65
C SER A 218 11.29 -18.11 -5.77
N PHE A 219 10.34 -17.31 -5.28
CA PHE A 219 9.26 -17.79 -4.42
C PHE A 219 7.92 -17.58 -5.13
N PRO A 220 7.16 -18.65 -5.35
CA PRO A 220 5.88 -18.58 -6.05
C PRO A 220 4.79 -17.86 -5.23
N GLN A 221 4.98 -17.75 -3.92
CA GLN A 221 4.05 -17.10 -2.99
C GLN A 221 4.81 -16.09 -2.13
N ALA A 222 5.20 -14.98 -2.74
CA ALA A 222 5.82 -13.86 -2.06
C ALA A 222 4.83 -12.69 -1.92
N PHE A 223 4.72 -12.16 -0.72
CA PHE A 223 3.78 -11.10 -0.40
C PHE A 223 4.48 -9.85 0.13
N SER A 224 4.05 -8.69 -0.33
CA SER A 224 4.36 -7.45 0.35
C SER A 224 3.76 -7.46 1.76
N SER A 225 4.44 -6.85 2.72
CA SER A 225 3.91 -6.75 4.07
C SER A 225 2.83 -5.67 4.21
N ALA A 226 2.68 -4.81 3.20
CA ALA A 226 1.60 -3.83 3.11
C ALA A 226 1.26 -3.53 1.65
N ASN A 227 0.12 -2.87 1.42
CA ASN A 227 -0.28 -2.37 0.11
C ASN A 227 0.00 -0.86 -0.06
N GLY A 228 1.10 -0.38 0.49
CA GLY A 228 1.55 1.01 0.36
C GLY A 228 3.01 1.15 0.79
N THR A 229 3.72 2.03 0.09
CA THR A 229 5.17 2.16 0.04
C THR A 229 5.83 2.25 1.41
N GLN A 230 5.45 3.23 2.26
CA GLN A 230 6.15 3.46 3.53
C GLN A 230 6.03 2.29 4.51
N LEU A 231 4.89 1.58 4.52
CA LEU A 231 4.69 0.42 5.39
C LEU A 231 5.47 -0.80 4.90
N SER A 232 5.54 -0.98 3.59
CA SER A 232 6.33 -2.03 2.97
C SER A 232 7.83 -1.81 3.19
N TRP A 233 8.30 -0.59 3.01
CA TRP A 233 9.68 -0.21 3.31
C TRP A 233 10.03 -0.39 4.79
N PHE A 234 9.09 -0.03 5.69
CA PHE A 234 9.26 -0.33 7.10
C PHE A 234 9.51 -1.83 7.31
N SER A 235 8.71 -2.68 6.70
CA SER A 235 8.84 -4.13 6.87
C SER A 235 10.11 -4.69 6.24
N ILE A 236 10.50 -4.21 5.06
CA ILE A 236 11.78 -4.58 4.43
C ILE A 236 12.94 -4.23 5.36
N PHE A 237 13.05 -2.97 5.77
CA PHE A 237 14.25 -2.44 6.42
C PHE A 237 14.28 -2.60 7.94
N GLN A 238 13.15 -2.87 8.59
CA GLN A 238 13.10 -3.21 10.00
C GLN A 238 12.92 -4.71 10.26
N SER A 239 12.55 -5.48 9.23
CA SER A 239 12.18 -6.91 9.33
C SER A 239 11.12 -7.15 10.40
N MET A 240 10.17 -6.20 10.51
CA MET A 240 9.06 -6.22 11.46
C MET A 240 7.73 -6.06 10.72
N TYR A 241 6.65 -6.61 11.30
CA TYR A 241 5.32 -6.41 10.72
C TYR A 241 4.91 -4.94 10.71
N PRO A 242 4.22 -4.47 9.66
CA PRO A 242 3.83 -3.06 9.52
C PRO A 242 2.84 -2.60 10.61
N LEU A 243 2.23 -3.53 11.35
CA LEU A 243 1.42 -3.24 12.53
C LEU A 243 2.18 -2.46 13.61
N HIS A 244 3.50 -2.50 13.58
CA HIS A 244 4.37 -1.78 14.52
C HIS A 244 4.67 -0.33 14.10
N TRP A 245 4.34 0.06 12.88
CA TRP A 245 4.61 1.41 12.34
C TRP A 245 4.19 2.53 13.30
N GLY A 246 2.96 2.53 13.75
CA GLY A 246 2.44 3.62 14.58
C GLY A 246 3.07 3.75 15.97
N LYS A 247 3.73 2.73 16.49
CA LYS A 247 4.46 2.77 17.76
C LYS A 247 5.90 3.20 17.56
N MET A 248 6.48 2.85 16.42
CA MET A 248 7.85 3.17 16.05
C MET A 248 7.87 4.27 14.97
N GLN A 249 7.04 5.30 15.11
CA GLN A 249 6.95 6.38 14.11
C GLN A 249 8.32 7.03 13.87
N PRO A 250 8.58 7.52 12.65
CA PRO A 250 9.87 8.11 12.26
C PRO A 250 10.36 9.21 13.22
N ALA A 251 9.47 10.00 13.80
CA ALA A 251 9.83 11.01 14.80
C ALA A 251 10.57 10.45 16.04
N ALA A 252 10.42 9.15 16.31
CA ALA A 252 11.12 8.44 17.38
C ALA A 252 12.38 7.69 16.90
N TRP A 253 12.58 7.56 15.59
CA TRP A 253 13.73 6.88 14.99
C TRP A 253 15.01 7.66 15.22
N LYS A 254 15.98 7.04 15.84
CA LYS A 254 17.33 7.60 16.01
C LYS A 254 18.38 6.74 15.34
N GLY A 255 18.23 5.43 15.41
CA GLY A 255 19.19 4.45 14.90
C GLY A 255 18.97 4.00 13.47
N GLY A 256 17.80 4.26 12.89
CA GLY A 256 17.46 3.77 11.54
C GLY A 256 17.20 2.27 11.50
N SER A 257 17.44 1.65 10.35
CA SER A 257 17.26 0.22 10.11
C SER A 257 18.16 -0.63 11.01
N LEU A 258 17.58 -1.54 11.77
CA LEU A 258 18.37 -2.49 12.58
C LEU A 258 19.20 -3.44 11.71
N PRO A 259 18.66 -4.06 10.64
CA PRO A 259 19.47 -4.85 9.70
C PRO A 259 20.66 -4.07 9.11
N LEU A 260 20.46 -2.83 8.69
CA LEU A 260 21.55 -1.99 8.16
C LEU A 260 22.56 -1.64 9.26
N SER A 261 22.13 -1.42 10.50
CA SER A 261 23.01 -1.20 11.65
C SER A 261 23.89 -2.42 11.92
N ILE A 262 23.36 -3.63 11.75
CA ILE A 262 24.11 -4.89 11.85
C ILE A 262 25.17 -4.94 10.74
N LEU A 263 24.79 -4.71 9.49
CA LEU A 263 25.71 -4.70 8.34
C LEU A 263 26.77 -3.61 8.50
N LYS A 264 26.39 -2.42 8.99
CA LYS A 264 27.36 -1.34 9.28
C LYS A 264 28.36 -1.75 10.34
N LYS A 265 27.92 -2.42 11.43
CA LYS A 265 28.80 -2.98 12.46
C LYS A 265 29.75 -4.05 11.90
N MET A 266 29.31 -4.81 10.89
CA MET A 266 30.17 -5.74 10.15
C MET A 266 31.17 -5.05 9.22
N GLY A 267 31.08 -3.73 9.08
CA GLY A 267 31.97 -2.90 8.25
C GLY A 267 31.52 -2.80 6.80
N TYR A 268 30.22 -2.98 6.52
CA TYR A 268 29.65 -2.66 5.21
C TYR A 268 29.56 -1.15 5.00
N LYS A 269 29.74 -0.72 3.75
CA LYS A 269 29.42 0.63 3.28
C LYS A 269 28.02 0.62 2.65
N ILE A 270 27.17 1.57 3.01
CA ILE A 270 25.75 1.61 2.60
C ILE A 270 25.52 2.76 1.63
N HIS A 271 25.05 2.44 0.44
CA HIS A 271 24.80 3.37 -0.66
C HIS A 271 23.34 3.31 -1.06
N LEU A 272 22.69 4.47 -1.12
CA LEU A 272 21.29 4.61 -1.50
C LEU A 272 21.17 5.31 -2.84
N TYR A 273 20.35 4.76 -3.72
CA TYR A 273 19.95 5.31 -5.02
C TYR A 273 18.42 5.35 -5.06
N SER A 274 17.84 6.51 -5.23
CA SER A 274 16.39 6.63 -5.21
C SER A 274 15.88 7.54 -6.31
N ALA A 275 14.94 7.01 -7.09
CA ALA A 275 14.18 7.74 -8.07
C ALA A 275 12.98 8.47 -7.45
N ALA A 276 12.51 8.01 -6.27
CA ALA A 276 11.43 8.62 -5.53
C ALA A 276 11.92 9.43 -4.33
N ARG A 277 11.09 10.35 -3.85
CA ARG A 277 11.39 11.20 -2.69
C ARG A 277 11.21 10.43 -1.38
N LEU A 278 12.32 10.13 -0.69
CA LEU A 278 12.31 9.37 0.55
C LEU A 278 11.97 10.20 1.80
N SER A 279 11.88 11.53 1.72
CA SER A 279 11.38 12.36 2.81
C SER A 279 9.88 12.15 3.07
N TYR A 280 9.16 11.57 2.11
CA TYR A 280 7.77 11.16 2.26
C TYR A 280 7.63 10.19 3.44
N TYR A 281 6.76 10.53 4.40
CA TYR A 281 6.64 9.84 5.69
C TYR A 281 7.95 9.64 6.46
N GLN A 282 8.98 10.47 6.19
CA GLN A 282 10.31 10.35 6.82
C GLN A 282 10.92 8.95 6.65
N MET A 283 10.72 8.34 5.46
CA MET A 283 11.26 7.02 5.14
C MET A 283 12.78 7.00 5.20
N ASP A 284 13.41 8.10 4.83
CA ASP A 284 14.86 8.29 4.94
C ASP A 284 15.38 8.24 6.39
N ASP A 285 14.63 8.82 7.35
CA ASP A 285 14.95 8.70 8.78
C ASP A 285 14.75 7.27 9.29
N MET A 286 13.67 6.63 8.88
CA MET A 286 13.37 5.23 9.22
C MET A 286 14.45 4.28 8.70
N LEU A 287 14.98 4.56 7.52
CA LEU A 287 15.99 3.74 6.85
C LEU A 287 17.39 3.99 7.42
N LEU A 288 17.82 5.25 7.49
CA LEU A 288 19.21 5.63 7.70
C LEU A 288 19.50 6.27 9.07
N GLY A 289 18.48 6.40 9.92
CA GLY A 289 18.56 7.13 11.17
C GLY A 289 18.38 8.64 10.97
N LYS A 290 18.04 9.33 12.05
CA LYS A 290 17.70 10.76 12.02
C LYS A 290 18.77 11.65 11.38
N ASP A 291 20.03 11.33 11.59
CA ASP A 291 21.16 12.07 11.04
C ASP A 291 21.77 11.39 9.79
N LYS A 292 21.04 10.42 9.21
CA LYS A 292 21.47 9.60 8.05
C LYS A 292 22.82 8.90 8.25
N HIS A 293 23.21 8.65 9.49
CA HIS A 293 24.53 8.14 9.88
C HIS A 293 24.83 6.73 9.37
N LEU A 294 23.82 5.96 8.94
CA LEU A 294 24.03 4.65 8.34
C LEU A 294 24.49 4.74 6.89
N ALA A 295 24.17 5.83 6.15
CA ALA A 295 24.56 5.99 4.77
C ALA A 295 26.01 6.44 4.61
N ASP A 296 26.74 5.82 3.69
CA ASP A 296 28.01 6.31 3.18
C ASP A 296 27.83 7.21 1.94
N SER A 297 26.77 6.96 1.16
CA SER A 297 26.33 7.88 0.11
C SER A 297 24.81 7.83 -0.09
N MET A 298 24.26 8.96 -0.50
CA MET A 298 22.85 9.11 -0.89
C MET A 298 22.78 9.77 -2.26
N ASN A 299 22.26 9.06 -3.24
CA ASN A 299 22.09 9.50 -4.62
C ASN A 299 20.57 9.59 -4.88
N LEU A 300 20.02 10.79 -4.78
CA LEU A 300 18.59 11.06 -4.86
C LEU A 300 18.30 11.78 -6.17
N PHE A 301 17.56 11.13 -7.04
CA PHE A 301 17.25 11.58 -8.41
C PHE A 301 15.76 11.85 -8.60
N TYR A 302 15.02 12.04 -7.49
CA TYR A 302 13.59 12.31 -7.58
C TYR A 302 13.32 13.53 -8.48
N ARG A 303 12.29 13.38 -9.30
CA ARG A 303 11.84 14.42 -10.24
C ARG A 303 11.45 15.71 -9.51
N ASP A 304 11.70 16.83 -10.16
CA ASP A 304 10.99 18.07 -9.90
C ASP A 304 9.60 18.06 -10.60
N ASP A 305 8.89 19.16 -10.58
CA ASP A 305 7.52 19.28 -11.10
C ASP A 305 7.39 18.95 -12.61
N THR A 306 8.48 18.81 -13.35
CA THR A 306 8.48 18.66 -14.82
C THR A 306 9.13 17.37 -15.30
N GLY A 307 9.87 16.66 -14.43
CA GLY A 307 10.57 15.42 -14.77
C GLY A 307 9.66 14.20 -14.81
N GLU A 308 10.06 13.18 -15.53
CA GLU A 308 9.37 11.89 -15.62
C GLU A 308 10.06 10.83 -14.74
N PRO A 309 9.33 9.90 -14.09
CA PRO A 309 9.93 8.87 -13.24
C PRO A 309 11.00 8.02 -13.94
N TRP A 310 10.79 7.68 -15.23
CA TRP A 310 11.76 6.91 -16.00
C TRP A 310 13.13 7.59 -16.15
N GLU A 311 13.17 8.94 -16.15
CA GLU A 311 14.44 9.71 -16.20
C GLU A 311 15.22 9.53 -14.89
N SER A 312 14.50 9.57 -13.76
CA SER A 312 15.08 9.33 -12.43
C SER A 312 15.61 7.90 -12.29
N ASP A 313 14.87 6.90 -12.78
CA ASP A 313 15.32 5.50 -12.81
C ASP A 313 16.60 5.34 -13.65
N THR A 314 16.65 6.00 -14.82
CA THR A 314 17.83 6.00 -15.69
C THR A 314 19.05 6.56 -14.96
N GLN A 315 18.89 7.68 -14.25
CA GLN A 315 19.96 8.29 -13.47
C GLN A 315 20.42 7.40 -12.31
N CYS A 316 19.48 6.70 -11.63
CA CYS A 316 19.80 5.71 -10.61
C CYS A 316 20.72 4.61 -11.17
N PHE A 317 20.35 4.00 -12.29
CA PHE A 317 21.16 2.94 -12.91
C PHE A 317 22.51 3.45 -13.42
N GLN A 318 22.55 4.59 -14.10
CA GLN A 318 23.80 5.20 -14.58
C GLN A 318 24.78 5.46 -13.43
N LYS A 319 24.29 6.00 -12.31
CA LYS A 319 25.12 6.25 -11.13
C LYS A 319 25.58 4.95 -10.48
N LEU A 320 24.68 3.98 -10.33
CA LEU A 320 24.99 2.66 -9.77
C LEU A 320 26.06 1.95 -10.62
N GLU A 321 25.91 1.92 -11.95
CA GLU A 321 26.88 1.32 -12.88
C GLU A 321 28.23 2.01 -12.83
N SER A 322 28.26 3.35 -12.69
CA SER A 322 29.49 4.12 -12.48
C SER A 322 30.19 3.72 -11.18
N ASP A 323 29.42 3.62 -10.09
CA ASP A 323 29.96 3.30 -8.76
C ASP A 323 30.52 1.88 -8.69
N ILE A 324 29.78 0.88 -9.20
CA ILE A 324 30.28 -0.50 -9.24
C ILE A 324 31.53 -0.64 -10.12
N THR A 325 31.64 0.17 -11.15
CA THR A 325 32.86 0.21 -11.99
C THR A 325 34.05 0.78 -11.20
N ALA A 326 33.82 1.84 -10.42
CA ALA A 326 34.86 2.45 -9.59
C ALA A 326 35.31 1.53 -8.44
N TRP A 327 34.37 0.72 -7.89
CA TRP A 327 34.59 -0.16 -6.73
C TRP A 327 34.67 -1.65 -7.10
N GLN A 328 34.96 -1.99 -8.36
CA GLN A 328 34.94 -3.37 -8.86
C GLN A 328 35.83 -4.35 -8.08
N ASN A 329 36.87 -3.85 -7.38
CA ASN A 329 37.78 -4.66 -6.56
C ASN A 329 37.50 -4.53 -5.04
N GLU A 330 36.39 -3.89 -4.65
CA GLU A 330 36.01 -3.71 -3.25
C GLU A 330 34.85 -4.64 -2.90
N GLU A 331 34.87 -5.15 -1.66
CA GLU A 331 33.81 -5.97 -1.07
C GLU A 331 33.16 -5.23 0.09
N GLY A 332 31.97 -5.68 0.49
CA GLY A 332 31.29 -5.16 1.67
C GLY A 332 30.51 -3.87 1.39
N HIS A 333 29.95 -3.73 0.21
CA HIS A 333 29.04 -2.65 -0.13
C HIS A 333 27.59 -3.15 -0.15
N VAL A 334 26.68 -2.34 0.34
CA VAL A 334 25.22 -2.51 0.23
C VAL A 334 24.68 -1.41 -0.67
N PHE A 335 24.12 -1.78 -1.80
CA PHE A 335 23.51 -0.89 -2.78
C PHE A 335 21.99 -1.07 -2.69
N ILE A 336 21.29 -0.04 -2.24
CA ILE A 336 19.82 -0.01 -2.12
C ILE A 336 19.32 0.87 -3.24
N THR A 337 18.50 0.32 -4.14
CA THR A 337 17.98 1.03 -5.30
C THR A 337 16.46 1.03 -5.27
N PHE A 338 15.84 2.21 -5.27
CA PHE A 338 14.40 2.40 -5.37
C PHE A 338 14.04 3.00 -6.73
N LEU A 339 13.15 2.32 -7.47
CA LEU A 339 12.78 2.64 -8.84
C LEU A 339 11.30 3.01 -8.91
N ASP A 340 10.95 4.04 -9.68
CA ASP A 340 9.66 4.75 -9.61
C ASP A 340 8.87 4.76 -10.94
N ALA A 341 9.44 4.30 -12.08
CA ALA A 341 8.77 4.36 -13.39
C ALA A 341 7.44 3.59 -13.44
N THR A 342 7.27 2.59 -12.59
CA THR A 342 6.07 1.78 -12.46
C THR A 342 5.03 2.34 -11.48
N HIS A 343 5.28 3.49 -10.85
CA HIS A 343 4.27 4.24 -10.13
C HIS A 343 3.17 4.75 -11.09
N PHE A 344 1.95 5.01 -10.60
CA PHE A 344 0.84 5.47 -11.45
C PHE A 344 1.24 6.73 -12.25
N ASP A 345 0.65 6.90 -13.41
CA ASP A 345 1.04 7.45 -14.70
C ASP A 345 1.92 6.52 -15.54
N TYR A 346 2.69 5.61 -14.93
CA TYR A 346 3.48 4.59 -15.62
C TYR A 346 4.25 5.17 -16.79
N SER A 347 5.51 5.55 -16.56
CA SER A 347 6.27 6.34 -17.53
C SER A 347 7.41 5.57 -18.18
N TRP A 348 7.70 5.91 -19.43
CA TRP A 348 8.84 5.44 -20.22
C TRP A 348 9.21 6.51 -21.24
N PRO A 349 10.39 6.45 -21.91
CA PRO A 349 10.79 7.46 -22.91
C PRO A 349 9.75 7.60 -24.04
N ALA A 350 9.16 8.78 -24.20
CA ALA A 350 8.13 9.05 -25.21
C ALA A 350 8.65 9.00 -26.66
N ILE A 351 9.98 8.99 -26.85
CA ILE A 351 10.63 8.90 -28.17
C ILE A 351 10.48 7.50 -28.77
N GLU A 352 10.30 6.48 -27.93
CA GLU A 352 10.15 5.10 -28.36
C GLU A 352 8.67 4.77 -28.61
N LYS A 353 8.37 4.07 -29.71
CA LYS A 353 7.05 3.53 -29.91
C LYS A 353 6.72 2.56 -28.79
N PRO A 354 5.53 2.67 -28.18
CA PRO A 354 5.14 1.75 -27.13
C PRO A 354 5.13 0.31 -27.67
N LYS A 355 5.78 -0.61 -26.97
CA LYS A 355 5.78 -2.03 -27.31
C LYS A 355 4.38 -2.63 -27.15
N PHE A 356 3.65 -2.19 -26.14
CA PHE A 356 2.29 -2.62 -25.87
C PHE A 356 1.30 -1.51 -26.22
N SER A 357 0.32 -1.83 -27.06
CA SER A 357 -0.69 -0.91 -27.59
C SER A 357 -2.07 -1.59 -27.64
N PRO A 358 -3.19 -0.83 -27.59
CA PRO A 358 -3.26 0.63 -27.47
C PRO A 358 -2.86 1.13 -26.09
N ILE A 359 -2.54 2.42 -25.96
CA ILE A 359 -2.32 3.09 -24.70
C ILE A 359 -3.32 4.22 -24.49
N VAL A 360 -3.63 4.56 -23.25
CA VAL A 360 -4.29 5.83 -22.91
C VAL A 360 -3.23 6.93 -22.81
N GLU A 361 -3.50 8.10 -23.37
CA GLU A 361 -2.55 9.23 -23.29
C GLU A 361 -2.46 9.79 -21.87
N GLN A 362 -3.59 9.90 -21.21
CA GLN A 362 -3.69 10.36 -19.81
C GLN A 362 -4.65 9.47 -19.02
N ILE A 363 -4.30 9.19 -17.78
CA ILE A 363 -5.15 8.45 -16.86
C ILE A 363 -6.06 9.46 -16.15
N ASP A 364 -7.37 9.27 -16.25
CA ASP A 364 -8.35 10.10 -15.54
C ASP A 364 -8.66 9.50 -14.16
N TYR A 365 -7.96 9.95 -13.14
CA TYR A 365 -8.09 9.49 -11.76
C TYR A 365 -9.46 9.75 -11.12
N LEU A 366 -10.28 10.60 -11.70
CA LEU A 366 -11.63 10.90 -11.21
C LEU A 366 -12.71 10.04 -11.87
N LYS A 367 -12.33 9.18 -12.81
CA LYS A 367 -13.26 8.33 -13.55
C LYS A 367 -13.74 7.15 -12.68
N VAL A 368 -15.02 7.13 -12.39
CA VAL A 368 -15.66 6.12 -11.51
C VAL A 368 -15.72 4.73 -12.14
N SER A 369 -15.64 4.63 -13.46
CA SER A 369 -15.60 3.37 -14.20
C SER A 369 -14.87 3.58 -15.51
N TYR A 370 -14.11 2.56 -15.92
CA TYR A 370 -13.38 2.54 -17.17
C TYR A 370 -14.01 1.53 -18.14
N SER A 371 -13.95 1.81 -19.45
CA SER A 371 -14.24 0.79 -20.45
C SER A 371 -13.15 -0.31 -20.41
N LYS A 372 -13.43 -1.44 -21.04
CA LYS A 372 -12.41 -2.50 -21.16
C LYS A 372 -11.19 -2.02 -21.95
N GLU A 373 -11.44 -1.19 -22.96
CA GLU A 373 -10.41 -0.60 -23.81
C GLU A 373 -9.53 0.39 -23.03
N ASP A 374 -10.14 1.24 -22.19
CA ASP A 374 -9.38 2.15 -21.32
C ASP A 374 -8.51 1.37 -20.32
N LEU A 375 -9.07 0.34 -19.66
CA LEU A 375 -8.32 -0.48 -18.72
C LEU A 375 -7.15 -1.22 -19.39
N GLU A 376 -7.35 -1.74 -20.58
CA GLU A 376 -6.28 -2.36 -21.33
C GLU A 376 -5.22 -1.33 -21.75
N GLY A 377 -5.65 -0.12 -22.13
CA GLY A 377 -4.75 0.99 -22.42
C GLY A 377 -3.91 1.43 -21.20
N ILE A 378 -4.49 1.42 -20.00
CA ILE A 378 -3.78 1.69 -18.74
C ILE A 378 -2.79 0.56 -18.44
N LYS A 379 -3.22 -0.71 -18.56
CA LYS A 379 -2.34 -1.87 -18.38
C LYS A 379 -1.17 -1.87 -19.35
N ASN A 380 -1.40 -1.41 -20.59
CA ASN A 380 -0.34 -1.30 -21.59
C ASN A 380 0.67 -0.19 -21.27
N ARG A 381 0.23 0.93 -20.65
CA ARG A 381 1.17 1.91 -20.09
C ARG A 381 2.06 1.26 -19.03
N TYR A 382 1.45 0.56 -18.08
CA TYR A 382 2.17 -0.16 -17.03
C TYR A 382 3.15 -1.20 -17.58
N ARG A 383 2.74 -1.99 -18.58
CA ARG A 383 3.64 -2.93 -19.29
C ARG A 383 4.82 -2.25 -19.96
N ASN A 384 4.61 -1.08 -20.58
CA ASN A 384 5.69 -0.33 -21.22
C ASN A 384 6.67 0.24 -20.19
N ALA A 385 6.19 0.73 -19.05
CA ALA A 385 7.04 1.18 -17.95
C ALA A 385 7.90 0.04 -17.40
N ILE A 386 7.29 -1.14 -17.15
CA ILE A 386 8.03 -2.34 -16.72
C ILE A 386 9.06 -2.75 -17.77
N PHE A 387 8.70 -2.77 -19.05
CA PHE A 387 9.59 -3.18 -20.13
C PHE A 387 10.80 -2.27 -20.24
N TYR A 388 10.61 -0.96 -20.06
CA TYR A 388 11.72 0.00 -20.02
C TYR A 388 12.64 -0.23 -18.81
N LEU A 389 12.06 -0.35 -17.63
CA LEU A 389 12.80 -0.63 -16.40
C LEU A 389 13.57 -1.95 -16.49
N ASP A 390 12.97 -2.97 -17.08
CA ASP A 390 13.60 -4.27 -17.35
C ASP A 390 14.84 -4.15 -18.23
N SER A 391 14.83 -3.23 -19.22
CA SER A 391 16.01 -2.96 -20.07
C SER A 391 17.16 -2.32 -19.31
N LEU A 392 16.85 -1.46 -18.33
CA LEU A 392 17.86 -0.89 -17.45
C LEU A 392 18.47 -1.96 -16.53
N PHE A 393 17.62 -2.83 -16.00
CA PHE A 393 18.05 -3.97 -15.17
C PHE A 393 18.94 -4.95 -15.96
N ASP A 394 18.61 -5.23 -17.24
CA ASP A 394 19.43 -6.07 -18.13
C ASP A 394 20.83 -5.49 -18.34
N SER A 395 20.90 -4.18 -18.60
CA SER A 395 22.18 -3.45 -18.72
C SER A 395 23.01 -3.60 -17.45
N PHE A 396 22.40 -3.36 -16.29
CA PHE A 396 23.05 -3.50 -14.99
C PHE A 396 23.59 -4.92 -14.74
N ILE A 397 22.76 -5.96 -14.94
CA ILE A 397 23.17 -7.36 -14.72
C ILE A 397 24.32 -7.74 -15.67
N THR A 398 24.21 -7.34 -16.95
CA THR A 398 25.28 -7.53 -17.93
C THR A 398 26.58 -6.86 -17.48
N LYS A 399 26.51 -5.62 -17.00
CA LYS A 399 27.66 -4.89 -16.49
C LYS A 399 28.27 -5.54 -15.25
N LEU A 400 27.43 -5.98 -14.32
CA LEU A 400 27.85 -6.66 -13.09
C LEU A 400 28.60 -7.97 -13.40
N ASP A 401 28.13 -8.71 -14.40
CA ASP A 401 28.77 -9.97 -14.82
C ASP A 401 30.07 -9.70 -15.60
N GLN A 402 30.14 -8.66 -16.44
CA GLN A 402 31.38 -8.21 -17.11
C GLN A 402 32.47 -7.83 -16.12
N LEU A 403 32.10 -7.18 -15.01
CA LEU A 403 33.03 -6.83 -13.92
C LEU A 403 33.37 -8.02 -13.03
N GLN A 404 32.85 -9.21 -13.31
CA GLN A 404 33.02 -10.45 -12.52
C GLN A 404 32.55 -10.32 -11.06
N MET A 405 31.81 -9.28 -10.73
CA MET A 405 31.25 -9.05 -9.39
C MET A 405 30.02 -9.93 -9.13
N GLY A 406 29.28 -10.31 -10.18
CA GLY A 406 28.02 -11.03 -10.09
C GLY A 406 28.16 -12.44 -9.47
N SER A 407 29.30 -13.09 -9.62
CA SER A 407 29.53 -14.45 -9.12
C SER A 407 29.66 -14.55 -7.58
N GLU A 408 29.95 -13.45 -6.91
CA GLU A 408 30.13 -13.40 -5.44
C GLU A 408 29.07 -12.50 -4.77
N ALA A 409 28.32 -11.71 -5.54
CA ALA A 409 27.34 -10.77 -5.02
C ALA A 409 26.03 -11.45 -4.59
N VAL A 410 25.37 -10.83 -3.61
CA VAL A 410 23.97 -11.06 -3.32
C VAL A 410 23.15 -10.04 -4.11
N VAL A 411 22.20 -10.49 -4.92
CA VAL A 411 21.27 -9.61 -5.63
C VAL A 411 19.84 -10.00 -5.24
N VAL A 412 19.09 -9.04 -4.75
CA VAL A 412 17.68 -9.19 -4.37
C VAL A 412 16.83 -8.28 -5.24
N VAL A 413 15.80 -8.83 -5.87
CA VAL A 413 14.81 -8.08 -6.64
C VAL A 413 13.45 -8.28 -6.02
N THR A 414 12.79 -7.18 -5.64
CA THR A 414 11.44 -7.20 -5.09
C THR A 414 10.68 -5.94 -5.52
N ALA A 415 9.38 -5.91 -5.26
CA ALA A 415 8.59 -4.69 -5.29
C ALA A 415 8.17 -4.32 -3.87
N ASP A 416 7.77 -3.08 -3.65
CA ASP A 416 7.23 -2.67 -2.36
C ASP A 416 5.77 -3.12 -2.18
N HIS A 417 4.95 -3.09 -3.23
CA HIS A 417 3.60 -3.65 -3.32
C HIS A 417 3.22 -3.89 -4.79
N GLY A 418 2.01 -4.34 -5.03
CA GLY A 418 1.45 -4.49 -6.37
C GLY A 418 0.49 -3.35 -6.73
N GLU A 419 -0.23 -3.52 -7.85
CA GLU A 419 -1.11 -2.51 -8.46
C GLU A 419 -2.38 -3.17 -8.98
N GLU A 420 -3.55 -2.60 -8.73
CA GLU A 420 -4.83 -3.16 -9.17
C GLU A 420 -5.44 -2.35 -10.31
N PHE A 421 -6.02 -3.05 -11.28
CA PHE A 421 -6.68 -2.48 -12.45
C PHE A 421 -8.15 -2.94 -12.54
N PHE A 422 -8.92 -2.75 -11.49
CA PHE A 422 -10.31 -3.18 -11.31
C PHE A 422 -10.56 -4.69 -11.26
N GLU A 423 -9.54 -5.53 -11.11
CA GLU A 423 -9.73 -6.98 -11.00
C GLU A 423 -10.63 -7.36 -9.81
N GLN A 424 -10.50 -6.66 -8.68
CA GLN A 424 -11.33 -6.83 -7.49
C GLN A 424 -12.25 -5.63 -7.24
N GLY A 425 -12.40 -4.74 -8.23
CA GLY A 425 -13.31 -3.60 -8.21
C GLY A 425 -12.75 -2.31 -7.65
N ASN A 426 -11.43 -2.23 -7.46
CA ASN A 426 -10.70 -1.02 -7.12
C ASN A 426 -9.60 -0.77 -8.16
N ILE A 427 -9.01 0.41 -8.15
CA ILE A 427 -7.89 0.75 -9.04
C ILE A 427 -6.71 1.24 -8.20
N PHE A 428 -5.50 1.06 -8.71
CA PHE A 428 -4.24 1.40 -8.06
C PHE A 428 -4.01 0.58 -6.78
N HIS A 429 -3.19 1.10 -5.86
CA HIS A 429 -2.86 0.47 -4.58
C HIS A 429 -3.48 1.23 -3.39
N ALA A 430 -3.13 0.88 -2.16
CA ALA A 430 -3.58 1.52 -0.92
C ALA A 430 -5.10 1.47 -0.66
N SER A 431 -5.87 0.77 -1.49
CA SER A 431 -7.34 0.71 -1.39
C SER A 431 -7.81 -0.44 -0.49
N HIS A 432 -7.56 -1.68 -0.87
CA HIS A 432 -7.89 -2.86 -0.09
C HIS A 432 -6.85 -3.98 -0.29
N LEU A 433 -6.93 -5.02 0.53
CA LEU A 433 -5.93 -6.08 0.57
C LEU A 433 -6.26 -7.20 -0.44
N SER A 434 -6.12 -6.91 -1.76
CA SER A 434 -6.19 -7.90 -2.82
C SER A 434 -4.83 -8.51 -3.13
N SER A 435 -4.81 -9.69 -3.73
CA SER A 435 -3.59 -10.31 -4.26
C SER A 435 -2.90 -9.40 -5.28
N MET A 436 -3.67 -8.67 -6.09
CA MET A 436 -3.15 -7.72 -7.08
C MET A 436 -2.30 -6.61 -6.44
N GLN A 437 -2.63 -6.21 -5.21
CA GLN A 437 -1.90 -5.16 -4.48
C GLN A 437 -0.82 -5.72 -3.55
N THR A 438 -0.74 -7.05 -3.37
CA THR A 438 0.12 -7.63 -2.32
C THR A 438 0.99 -8.79 -2.76
N GLU A 439 0.75 -9.44 -3.90
CA GLU A 439 1.65 -10.42 -4.47
C GLU A 439 2.73 -9.72 -5.29
N VAL A 440 3.99 -9.91 -4.87
CA VAL A 440 5.16 -9.20 -5.41
C VAL A 440 6.26 -10.17 -5.82
N PRO A 441 7.12 -9.79 -6.78
CA PRO A 441 8.33 -10.56 -7.05
C PRO A 441 9.24 -10.57 -5.81
N LEU A 442 9.87 -11.72 -5.56
CA LEU A 442 10.96 -11.83 -4.60
C LEU A 442 11.95 -12.88 -5.09
N TYR A 443 13.07 -12.40 -5.60
CA TYR A 443 14.10 -13.22 -6.21
C TYR A 443 15.45 -12.95 -5.56
N TYR A 444 16.24 -14.01 -5.35
CA TYR A 444 17.58 -13.89 -4.78
C TYR A 444 18.60 -14.58 -5.66
N ARG A 445 19.69 -13.89 -5.98
CA ARG A 445 20.95 -14.47 -6.42
C ARG A 445 21.93 -14.42 -5.25
N PHE A 446 22.48 -15.54 -4.85
CA PHE A 446 23.58 -15.62 -3.89
C PHE A 446 24.86 -16.05 -4.60
N GLY A 447 26.00 -15.57 -4.12
CA GLY A 447 27.30 -15.87 -4.70
C GLY A 447 27.68 -17.35 -4.62
N LYS A 448 28.80 -17.71 -5.28
CA LYS A 448 29.36 -19.06 -5.28
C LYS A 448 29.54 -19.60 -3.86
N GLY A 449 29.13 -20.85 -3.63
CA GLY A 449 29.14 -21.51 -2.32
C GLY A 449 27.82 -21.39 -1.58
N ALA A 450 26.78 -20.81 -2.21
CA ALA A 450 25.40 -20.85 -1.74
C ALA A 450 24.73 -22.22 -1.97
N ASP A 451 25.40 -23.17 -2.63
CA ASP A 451 24.85 -24.51 -2.92
C ASP A 451 24.39 -25.28 -1.67
N THR A 452 24.87 -24.88 -0.49
CA THR A 452 24.41 -25.38 0.81
C THR A 452 23.20 -24.63 1.36
N PHE A 453 22.81 -23.50 0.75
CA PHE A 453 21.66 -22.68 1.10
C PHE A 453 20.56 -22.88 0.06
N LEU A 454 19.94 -24.04 0.07
CA LEU A 454 18.74 -24.26 -0.73
C LEU A 454 17.52 -23.78 0.07
N PRO A 455 16.70 -22.90 -0.49
CA PRO A 455 15.45 -22.52 0.16
C PRO A 455 14.57 -23.76 0.31
N VAL A 456 13.84 -23.85 1.40
CA VAL A 456 12.80 -24.86 1.54
C VAL A 456 11.78 -24.63 0.44
N GLN A 457 11.62 -25.62 -0.46
CA GLN A 457 10.67 -25.53 -1.58
C GLN A 457 9.26 -25.22 -1.09
N ALA A 458 8.53 -24.45 -1.88
CA ALA A 458 7.15 -24.02 -1.63
C ALA A 458 6.96 -23.16 -0.37
N THR A 459 7.85 -22.24 -0.11
CA THR A 459 7.78 -21.40 1.08
C THR A 459 7.01 -20.13 0.78
N LEU A 460 5.99 -19.90 1.58
CA LEU A 460 5.32 -18.63 1.74
C LEU A 460 6.30 -17.62 2.35
N THR A 461 6.49 -16.47 1.75
CA THR A 461 7.46 -15.46 2.20
C THR A 461 6.93 -14.04 2.09
N SER A 462 7.55 -13.11 2.79
CA SER A 462 7.19 -11.69 2.74
C SER A 462 8.40 -10.77 2.98
N HIS A 463 8.20 -9.49 2.86
CA HIS A 463 9.23 -8.45 3.03
C HIS A 463 10.02 -8.56 4.32
N VAL A 464 9.38 -8.95 5.43
CA VAL A 464 10.06 -9.10 6.73
C VAL A 464 11.17 -10.16 6.70
N ASP A 465 11.16 -11.07 5.71
CA ASP A 465 12.11 -12.18 5.58
C ASP A 465 13.37 -11.81 4.77
N ILE A 466 13.40 -10.64 4.11
CA ILE A 466 14.48 -10.24 3.20
C ILE A 466 15.81 -10.11 3.94
N PHE A 467 15.90 -9.21 4.90
CA PHE A 467 17.15 -9.02 5.64
C PHE A 467 17.53 -10.18 6.56
N PRO A 468 16.60 -10.86 7.26
CA PRO A 468 16.93 -12.11 7.95
C PRO A 468 17.62 -13.15 7.04
N SER A 469 17.19 -13.26 5.77
CA SER A 469 17.82 -14.15 4.79
C SER A 469 19.21 -13.68 4.37
N ILE A 470 19.37 -12.38 4.12
CA ILE A 470 20.68 -11.79 3.79
C ILE A 470 21.64 -11.96 4.96
N LEU A 471 21.21 -11.66 6.18
CA LEU A 471 22.03 -11.77 7.39
C LEU A 471 22.41 -13.22 7.70
N ASP A 472 21.50 -14.17 7.49
CA ASP A 472 21.78 -15.59 7.66
C ASP A 472 22.84 -16.07 6.66
N TYR A 473 22.79 -15.61 5.40
CA TYR A 473 23.79 -15.88 4.39
C TYR A 473 25.18 -15.30 4.75
N VAL A 474 25.24 -14.07 5.22
CA VAL A 474 26.52 -13.40 5.50
C VAL A 474 27.10 -13.77 6.87
N CYS A 475 26.28 -14.04 7.88
CA CYS A 475 26.73 -14.39 9.25
C CYS A 475 26.86 -15.89 9.50
N ARG A 476 26.15 -16.74 8.76
CA ARG A 476 26.05 -18.21 8.84
C ARG A 476 25.60 -18.83 10.18
N ASP A 477 25.77 -18.13 11.29
CA ASP A 477 25.47 -18.63 12.64
C ASP A 477 24.09 -18.17 13.17
N ASN A 478 23.33 -17.45 12.36
CA ASN A 478 21.96 -16.99 12.64
C ASN A 478 21.77 -16.35 14.03
N ILE A 479 22.77 -15.62 14.49
CA ILE A 479 22.79 -14.98 15.81
C ILE A 479 21.71 -13.88 16.00
N PHE A 480 21.05 -13.48 14.92
CA PHE A 480 20.02 -12.44 14.91
C PHE A 480 18.59 -12.96 14.73
N ALA A 481 18.39 -14.29 14.77
CA ALA A 481 17.09 -14.91 14.49
C ALA A 481 15.93 -14.33 15.27
N ASP A 482 16.11 -14.17 16.57
CA ASP A 482 15.04 -13.72 17.48
C ASP A 482 14.92 -12.19 17.58
N TRP A 483 15.58 -11.46 16.67
CA TRP A 483 15.60 -10.00 16.68
C TRP A 483 14.53 -9.40 15.79
N PHE A 484 13.95 -10.20 14.94
CA PHE A 484 13.02 -9.80 13.89
C PHE A 484 11.69 -10.56 13.99
N ASP A 485 10.66 -10.03 13.36
CA ASP A 485 9.44 -10.78 13.10
C ASP A 485 9.60 -11.68 11.87
N GLY A 486 10.52 -11.31 10.97
CA GLY A 486 10.92 -12.10 9.80
C GLY A 486 11.84 -13.26 10.13
N GLU A 487 11.86 -14.26 9.25
CA GLU A 487 12.70 -15.44 9.33
C GLU A 487 13.48 -15.65 8.04
N SER A 488 14.68 -16.24 8.15
CA SER A 488 15.45 -16.59 6.96
C SER A 488 14.72 -17.65 6.13
N VAL A 489 14.68 -17.44 4.81
CA VAL A 489 14.08 -18.38 3.85
C VAL A 489 14.89 -19.69 3.71
N PHE A 490 16.08 -19.77 4.30
CA PHE A 490 16.98 -20.94 4.24
C PHE A 490 16.82 -21.88 5.42
N ARG A 491 15.87 -21.64 6.31
CA ARG A 491 15.66 -22.49 7.49
C ARG A 491 14.76 -23.65 7.19
N ASP A 492 15.06 -24.78 7.82
CA ASP A 492 14.30 -26.02 7.72
C ASP A 492 12.85 -25.88 8.23
N LYS A 493 12.64 -25.01 9.20
CA LYS A 493 11.30 -24.75 9.77
C LYS A 493 10.96 -23.29 9.60
N LYS A 494 10.05 -23.00 8.67
CA LYS A 494 9.58 -21.68 8.35
C LYS A 494 8.15 -21.47 8.83
N ARG A 495 7.83 -20.19 9.12
CA ARG A 495 6.46 -19.77 9.39
C ARG A 495 5.50 -20.24 8.30
N PRO A 496 4.38 -20.90 8.64
CA PRO A 496 3.39 -21.31 7.66
C PRO A 496 2.40 -20.19 7.31
N PHE A 497 2.77 -18.93 7.50
CA PHE A 497 1.89 -17.78 7.26
C PHE A 497 2.67 -16.51 6.93
N VAL A 498 1.98 -15.58 6.28
CA VAL A 498 2.42 -14.18 6.12
C VAL A 498 1.34 -13.23 6.62
N ILE A 499 1.75 -12.01 6.97
CA ILE A 499 0.89 -10.95 7.46
C ILE A 499 1.11 -9.72 6.61
N THR A 500 0.02 -9.19 6.05
CA THR A 500 0.02 -7.97 5.25
C THR A 500 -0.97 -6.99 5.82
N ALA A 501 -0.55 -5.76 6.08
CA ALA A 501 -1.41 -4.71 6.60
C ALA A 501 -1.88 -3.76 5.50
N ARG A 502 -3.07 -3.20 5.70
CA ARG A 502 -3.61 -2.17 4.83
C ARG A 502 -2.95 -0.83 5.13
N TYR A 503 -2.63 -0.10 4.07
CA TYR A 503 -2.20 1.30 4.16
C TYR A 503 -3.16 2.13 5.03
N ASN A 504 -2.61 2.96 5.90
CA ASN A 504 -3.37 3.82 6.80
C ASN A 504 -2.69 5.18 7.00
N ALA A 505 -2.19 5.78 5.92
CA ALA A 505 -1.48 7.06 5.97
C ALA A 505 -0.31 7.03 6.97
N SER A 506 -0.09 8.12 7.70
CA SER A 506 0.93 8.24 8.76
C SER A 506 0.66 7.40 10.01
N ARG A 507 -0.51 6.74 10.10
CA ARG A 507 -0.98 6.03 11.30
C ARG A 507 -0.66 4.55 11.25
N ALA A 508 -0.69 3.93 12.45
CA ALA A 508 -0.61 2.47 12.55
C ALA A 508 -1.74 1.80 11.76
N PRO A 509 -1.44 0.77 10.96
CA PRO A 509 -2.46 -0.06 10.37
C PRO A 509 -3.33 -0.71 11.45
N TYR A 510 -4.62 -0.79 11.18
CA TYR A 510 -5.56 -1.51 12.04
C TYR A 510 -6.32 -2.62 11.30
N GLU A 511 -6.12 -2.73 9.99
CA GLU A 511 -6.68 -3.76 9.12
C GLU A 511 -5.53 -4.53 8.47
N PHE A 512 -5.63 -5.85 8.45
CA PHE A 512 -4.59 -6.73 7.94
C PHE A 512 -5.20 -8.04 7.46
N PHE A 513 -4.48 -8.78 6.63
CA PHE A 513 -4.77 -10.19 6.39
C PHE A 513 -3.67 -11.09 6.95
N ILE A 514 -4.06 -12.33 7.23
CA ILE A 514 -3.17 -13.46 7.44
C ILE A 514 -3.41 -14.45 6.30
N HIS A 515 -2.35 -14.87 5.62
CA HIS A 515 -2.38 -15.88 4.57
C HIS A 515 -1.57 -17.10 5.01
N ASN A 516 -2.12 -18.32 4.89
CA ASN A 516 -1.49 -19.57 5.33
C ASN A 516 -1.00 -20.47 4.16
N GLY A 517 -0.94 -19.92 2.94
CA GLY A 517 -0.59 -20.64 1.71
C GLY A 517 -1.80 -21.14 0.91
N GLU A 518 -2.95 -21.36 1.55
CA GLU A 518 -4.18 -21.87 0.91
C GLU A 518 -5.30 -20.84 0.91
N SER A 519 -5.46 -20.15 2.02
CA SER A 519 -6.50 -19.16 2.22
C SER A 519 -5.98 -17.96 3.00
N LYS A 520 -6.72 -16.85 2.91
CA LYS A 520 -6.45 -15.65 3.69
C LYS A 520 -7.70 -15.16 4.44
N ILE A 521 -7.50 -14.73 5.69
CA ILE A 521 -8.50 -14.02 6.46
C ILE A 521 -8.13 -12.55 6.55
N THR A 522 -9.08 -11.66 6.28
CA THR A 522 -8.92 -10.23 6.53
C THR A 522 -9.58 -9.90 7.86
N ALA A 523 -8.83 -9.26 8.73
CA ALA A 523 -9.25 -8.89 10.07
C ALA A 523 -8.99 -7.41 10.36
N ARG A 524 -9.74 -6.85 11.31
CA ARG A 524 -9.64 -5.47 11.76
C ARG A 524 -9.67 -5.41 13.28
N PHE A 525 -8.76 -4.66 13.87
CA PHE A 525 -8.77 -4.40 15.31
C PHE A 525 -9.97 -3.54 15.71
N MET A 526 -10.69 -3.94 16.76
CA MET A 526 -11.80 -3.13 17.30
C MET A 526 -11.33 -1.77 17.82
N ASN A 527 -10.17 -1.72 18.47
CA ASN A 527 -9.55 -0.46 18.88
C ASN A 527 -8.61 0.04 17.79
N GLN A 528 -9.15 0.71 16.78
CA GLN A 528 -8.40 1.25 15.64
C GLN A 528 -7.40 2.35 16.03
N LYS A 529 -7.66 3.08 17.14
CA LYS A 529 -6.76 4.14 17.63
C LYS A 529 -5.52 3.60 18.35
N ASN A 530 -5.62 2.41 18.92
CA ASN A 530 -4.51 1.77 19.60
C ASN A 530 -4.67 0.25 19.60
N ILE A 531 -4.07 -0.38 18.59
CA ILE A 531 -4.14 -1.82 18.38
C ILE A 531 -3.56 -2.63 19.55
N TYR A 532 -2.56 -2.09 20.26
CA TYR A 532 -1.95 -2.73 21.42
C TYR A 532 -2.87 -2.81 22.65
N LYS A 533 -4.01 -2.12 22.61
CA LYS A 533 -5.07 -2.21 23.63
C LYS A 533 -6.26 -3.07 23.18
N SER A 534 -6.20 -3.65 21.98
CA SER A 534 -7.25 -4.51 21.44
C SER A 534 -6.86 -5.98 21.57
N ASN A 535 -7.81 -6.78 22.02
CA ASN A 535 -7.77 -8.24 21.96
C ASN A 535 -9.01 -8.79 21.24
N VAL A 536 -9.74 -7.93 20.53
CA VAL A 536 -10.90 -8.29 19.74
C VAL A 536 -10.66 -7.89 18.29
N LEU A 537 -10.86 -8.85 17.41
CA LEU A 537 -10.79 -8.69 15.96
C LEU A 537 -12.19 -8.79 15.35
N GLN A 538 -12.48 -7.94 14.39
CA GLN A 538 -13.58 -8.11 13.45
C GLN A 538 -13.05 -8.89 12.26
N ILE A 539 -13.67 -10.00 11.89
CA ILE A 539 -13.32 -10.76 10.70
C ILE A 539 -14.15 -10.22 9.52
N LEU A 540 -13.46 -9.70 8.52
CA LEU A 540 -14.07 -9.02 7.38
C LEU A 540 -14.34 -9.97 6.22
N SER A 541 -13.45 -10.94 5.99
CA SER A 541 -13.61 -11.95 4.93
C SER A 541 -12.67 -13.12 5.16
N LYS A 542 -13.01 -14.25 4.57
CA LYS A 542 -12.09 -15.36 4.27
C LYS A 542 -12.11 -15.59 2.77
N LYS A 543 -10.95 -15.69 2.16
CA LYS A 543 -10.78 -15.85 0.72
C LYS A 543 -9.82 -16.99 0.41
N ASN A 544 -10.02 -17.65 -0.72
CA ASN A 544 -9.07 -18.62 -1.26
C ASN A 544 -7.90 -17.91 -1.98
N GLY A 545 -6.91 -18.68 -2.47
CA GLY A 545 -5.75 -18.15 -3.21
C GLY A 545 -6.07 -17.39 -4.51
N GLN A 546 -7.34 -17.38 -4.95
CA GLN A 546 -7.81 -16.62 -6.12
C GLN A 546 -8.64 -15.38 -5.73
N ASP A 547 -8.55 -14.93 -4.50
CA ASP A 547 -9.33 -13.81 -3.93
C ASP A 547 -10.86 -13.99 -3.94
N LYS A 548 -11.36 -15.22 -4.07
CA LYS A 548 -12.80 -15.50 -4.00
C LYS A 548 -13.22 -15.74 -2.56
N ASP A 549 -14.30 -15.09 -2.16
CA ASP A 549 -14.89 -15.29 -0.83
C ASP A 549 -15.30 -16.76 -0.62
N ILE A 550 -14.92 -17.31 0.52
CA ILE A 550 -15.30 -18.65 0.97
C ILE A 550 -15.97 -18.58 2.34
N PRO A 551 -16.97 -19.44 2.61
CA PRO A 551 -17.63 -19.50 3.92
C PRO A 551 -16.63 -19.83 5.03
N PHE A 552 -16.86 -19.29 6.22
CA PHE A 552 -16.05 -19.58 7.40
C PHE A 552 -16.87 -19.53 8.69
N GLU A 553 -16.40 -20.25 9.69
CA GLU A 553 -16.85 -20.19 11.07
C GLU A 553 -15.71 -19.64 11.94
N VAL A 554 -16.02 -18.68 12.80
CA VAL A 554 -15.00 -17.97 13.59
C VAL A 554 -14.23 -18.92 14.51
N ASP A 555 -14.93 -19.87 15.11
CA ASP A 555 -14.33 -20.84 16.05
C ASP A 555 -13.29 -21.78 15.37
N LEU A 556 -13.41 -21.97 14.05
CA LEU A 556 -12.46 -22.77 13.28
C LEU A 556 -11.22 -21.96 12.82
N LEU A 557 -11.31 -20.62 12.80
CA LEU A 557 -10.20 -19.78 12.38
C LEU A 557 -8.99 -19.87 13.32
N GLU A 558 -9.23 -20.03 14.62
CA GLU A 558 -8.13 -20.19 15.58
C GLU A 558 -7.37 -21.50 15.34
N GLN A 559 -8.08 -22.55 14.91
CA GLN A 559 -7.43 -23.83 14.55
C GLN A 559 -6.65 -23.73 13.24
N GLU A 560 -7.19 -23.02 12.24
CA GLU A 560 -6.60 -22.90 10.90
C GLU A 560 -5.43 -21.91 10.83
N PHE A 561 -5.49 -20.82 11.62
CA PHE A 561 -4.50 -19.73 11.63
C PHE A 561 -3.80 -19.58 13.00
N GLY A 562 -3.85 -20.62 13.83
CA GLY A 562 -3.38 -20.58 15.22
C GLY A 562 -1.93 -20.13 15.36
N ASP A 563 -1.04 -20.65 14.53
CA ASP A 563 0.38 -20.27 14.54
C ASP A 563 0.59 -18.76 14.31
N ALA A 564 -0.20 -18.16 13.43
CA ALA A 564 -0.15 -16.72 13.17
C ALA A 564 -0.70 -15.91 14.36
N PHE A 565 -1.80 -16.36 14.95
CA PHE A 565 -2.35 -15.71 16.14
C PHE A 565 -1.43 -15.84 17.35
N GLU A 566 -0.81 -16.98 17.56
CA GLU A 566 0.19 -17.16 18.62
C GLU A 566 1.38 -16.23 18.40
N HIS A 567 1.86 -16.11 17.17
CA HIS A 567 2.99 -15.25 16.85
C HIS A 567 2.67 -13.76 17.06
N LEU A 568 1.53 -13.27 16.53
CA LEU A 568 1.11 -11.88 16.65
C LEU A 568 0.74 -11.46 18.08
N PHE A 569 0.14 -12.37 18.84
CA PHE A 569 -0.45 -12.12 20.14
C PHE A 569 0.27 -12.87 21.28
N SER A 570 1.51 -13.31 21.07
CA SER A 570 2.26 -14.02 22.09
C SER A 570 2.60 -13.14 23.29
N LYS A 571 2.72 -13.76 24.46
CA LYS A 571 3.43 -13.13 25.58
C LYS A 571 4.93 -13.28 25.31
N LYS A 572 5.60 -12.21 24.91
CA LYS A 572 7.06 -12.12 25.02
C LYS A 572 7.46 -11.74 26.42
#